data_08ae291ba147999c15a96c6983fe758d
#
_entry.id   08ae291ba147999c15a96c6983fe758d
#
_cell.length_a   1.000
_cell.length_b   1.000
_cell.length_c   1.000
_cell.angle_alpha   90.00
_cell.angle_beta   90.00
_cell.angle_gamma   90.00
#
_symmetry.space_group_name_H-M   'P 1'
#
loop_
_entity.id
_entity.type
_entity.pdbx_description
1 polymer ?
#
loop_
_entity_poly.entity_id
_entity_poly.type
_entity_poly.pdbx_seq_one_letter_code
_entity_poly.pdbx_strand_id
1 'polypeptide(L)'
;MLVRFRLLSFWRAGTGGGVSATLDSLCARDINGLPLIPGRQVKGLFREAVRELEEDLRRAPPGTLVQLFGSRADPDNPLPDPPLPAVLRFSDARLPEADRVQIVDRPELVAGLFQTRRSTAIGPNGVAKPHSLRFGEVAVPVTLATEIDPLADAPGNWASLLRMAMPLIRAVGSGRTKGQGRVIVSDGTV
;
A
#
# COMPACT_ATOMS: atom_id res chain seq x y z
N MET A 1 -8.02 11.94 9.21
CA MET A 1 -7.89 10.72 10.06
C MET A 1 -6.47 10.19 9.91
N LEU A 2 -5.75 10.04 11.04
CA LEU A 2 -4.42 9.43 11.04
C LEU A 2 -4.55 7.90 11.02
N VAL A 3 -3.77 7.23 10.17
CA VAL A 3 -3.75 5.76 10.05
C VAL A 3 -2.32 5.27 10.13
N ARG A 4 -2.10 4.20 10.89
CA ARG A 4 -0.79 3.56 11.07
C ARG A 4 -0.75 2.19 10.37
N PHE A 5 0.33 1.94 9.65
CA PHE A 5 0.67 0.69 8.98
C PHE A 5 1.87 0.07 9.69
N ARG A 6 1.65 -0.87 10.60
CA ARG A 6 2.73 -1.62 11.25
C ARG A 6 3.10 -2.83 10.39
N LEU A 7 4.19 -2.74 9.64
CA LEU A 7 4.72 -3.80 8.80
C LEU A 7 5.34 -4.90 9.67
N LEU A 8 4.96 -6.15 9.45
CA LEU A 8 5.40 -7.31 10.23
C LEU A 8 6.41 -8.19 9.49
N SER A 9 6.62 -7.92 8.22
CA SER A 9 7.58 -8.65 7.37
C SER A 9 8.22 -7.70 6.38
N PHE A 10 9.28 -8.13 5.70
CA PHE A 10 9.85 -7.38 4.57
C PHE A 10 8.77 -7.05 3.55
N TRP A 11 8.84 -5.86 2.99
CA TRP A 11 7.80 -5.36 2.10
C TRP A 11 8.39 -4.54 0.97
N ARG A 12 7.61 -4.33 -0.08
CA ARG A 12 7.97 -3.48 -1.19
C ARG A 12 6.74 -2.82 -1.79
N ALA A 13 6.62 -1.51 -1.62
CA ALA A 13 5.78 -0.68 -2.45
C ALA A 13 6.56 -0.36 -3.72
N GLY A 14 6.18 -0.97 -4.85
CA GLY A 14 6.90 -0.78 -6.10
C GLY A 14 6.65 0.60 -6.71
N THR A 15 7.66 1.13 -7.41
CA THR A 15 7.55 2.38 -8.18
C THR A 15 6.82 2.20 -9.51
N GLY A 16 6.65 0.96 -9.96
CA GLY A 16 6.05 0.63 -11.27
C GLY A 16 7.06 0.57 -12.42
N GLY A 17 8.33 0.88 -12.18
CA GLY A 17 9.41 0.77 -13.16
C GLY A 17 10.62 0.03 -12.59
N GLY A 18 11.34 -0.74 -13.41
CA GLY A 18 12.68 -1.21 -13.12
C GLY A 18 13.68 -0.14 -13.55
N VAL A 19 14.71 0.12 -12.74
CA VAL A 19 15.59 1.29 -12.95
C VAL A 19 17.06 0.94 -12.95
N SER A 20 17.46 -0.30 -13.10
CA SER A 20 18.90 -0.58 -13.15
C SER A 20 19.21 -1.89 -13.86
N ALA A 21 20.36 -1.96 -14.50
CA ALA A 21 20.93 -3.20 -15.02
C ALA A 21 21.19 -4.26 -13.93
N THR A 22 21.11 -3.88 -12.65
CA THR A 22 21.43 -4.73 -11.50
C THR A 22 20.25 -5.05 -10.59
N LEU A 23 19.15 -4.27 -10.62
CA LEU A 23 17.97 -4.46 -9.78
C LEU A 23 16.70 -4.41 -10.62
N ASP A 24 15.99 -5.53 -10.68
CA ASP A 24 14.74 -5.67 -11.44
C ASP A 24 13.56 -4.88 -10.81
N SER A 25 13.69 -4.50 -9.53
CA SER A 25 12.61 -3.78 -8.84
C SER A 25 13.11 -3.06 -7.59
N LEU A 26 12.68 -1.81 -7.44
CA LEU A 26 13.02 -0.93 -6.32
C LEU A 26 11.82 -0.66 -5.42
N CYS A 27 12.10 -0.32 -4.15
CA CYS A 27 11.12 0.23 -3.22
C CYS A 27 10.84 1.70 -3.53
N ALA A 28 9.60 2.13 -3.34
CA ALA A 28 9.24 3.54 -3.36
C ALA A 28 9.91 4.27 -2.18
N ARG A 29 10.48 5.44 -2.47
CA ARG A 29 11.21 6.28 -1.53
C ARG A 29 10.72 7.71 -1.58
N ASP A 30 10.80 8.40 -0.47
CA ASP A 30 10.60 9.86 -0.44
C ASP A 30 11.87 10.61 -0.92
N ILE A 31 11.80 11.95 -0.88
CA ILE A 31 12.91 12.83 -1.28
C ILE A 31 14.19 12.60 -0.46
N ASN A 32 14.06 12.09 0.77
CA ASN A 32 15.16 11.79 1.68
C ASN A 32 15.65 10.34 1.56
N GLY A 33 15.15 9.58 0.58
CA GLY A 33 15.51 8.18 0.39
C GLY A 33 14.83 7.20 1.35
N LEU A 34 13.89 7.64 2.19
CA LEU A 34 13.19 6.81 3.17
C LEU A 34 12.04 6.03 2.52
N PRO A 35 11.74 4.79 2.98
CA PRO A 35 10.68 3.98 2.39
C PRO A 35 9.30 4.58 2.65
N LEU A 36 8.43 4.51 1.64
CA LEU A 36 7.04 4.96 1.75
C LEU A 36 6.08 4.04 1.02
N ILE A 37 4.80 4.10 1.39
CA ILE A 37 3.71 3.56 0.58
C ILE A 37 3.04 4.75 -0.10
N PRO A 38 3.08 4.85 -1.45
CA PRO A 38 2.44 5.96 -2.16
C PRO A 38 0.93 6.05 -1.86
N GLY A 39 0.39 7.26 -1.73
CA GLY A 39 -1.02 7.51 -1.41
C GLY A 39 -1.99 6.81 -2.38
N ARG A 40 -1.62 6.69 -3.67
CA ARG A 40 -2.37 5.89 -4.64
C ARG A 40 -2.49 4.40 -4.26
N GLN A 41 -1.42 3.83 -3.64
CA GLN A 41 -1.45 2.45 -3.16
C GLN A 41 -2.23 2.34 -1.85
N VAL A 42 -2.10 3.33 -0.94
CA VAL A 42 -2.94 3.42 0.27
C VAL A 42 -4.41 3.46 -0.13
N LYS A 43 -4.79 4.33 -1.07
CA LYS A 43 -6.16 4.39 -1.63
C LYS A 43 -6.60 3.04 -2.18
N GLY A 44 -5.74 2.35 -2.93
CA GLY A 44 -6.04 1.03 -3.51
C GLY A 44 -6.29 -0.04 -2.45
N LEU A 45 -5.52 -0.05 -1.35
CA LEU A 45 -5.71 -0.98 -0.23
C LEU A 45 -7.05 -0.76 0.47
N PHE A 46 -7.39 0.48 0.78
CA PHE A 46 -8.68 0.81 1.39
C PHE A 46 -9.86 0.54 0.44
N ARG A 47 -9.69 0.84 -0.86
CA ARG A 47 -10.73 0.53 -1.86
C ARG A 47 -11.03 -0.97 -1.88
N GLU A 48 -10.00 -1.82 -1.90
CA GLU A 48 -10.18 -3.27 -1.89
C GLU A 48 -10.84 -3.75 -0.60
N ALA A 49 -10.42 -3.24 0.55
CA ALA A 49 -11.00 -3.58 1.84
C ALA A 49 -12.47 -3.14 1.98
N VAL A 50 -12.82 -1.96 1.47
CA VAL A 50 -14.23 -1.50 1.45
C VAL A 50 -15.06 -2.31 0.47
N ARG A 51 -14.50 -2.75 -0.67
CA ARG A 51 -15.16 -3.67 -1.59
C ARG A 51 -15.50 -5.00 -0.87
N GLU A 52 -14.54 -5.58 -0.14
CA GLU A 52 -14.76 -6.80 0.66
C GLU A 52 -15.85 -6.59 1.73
N LEU A 53 -15.89 -5.41 2.38
CA LEU A 53 -16.96 -5.06 3.32
C LEU A 53 -18.34 -4.98 2.68
N GLU A 54 -18.44 -4.38 1.50
CA GLU A 54 -19.71 -4.16 0.80
C GLU A 54 -20.22 -5.44 0.14
N GLU A 55 -19.38 -6.07 -0.70
CA GLU A 55 -19.78 -7.16 -1.59
C GLU A 55 -19.77 -8.52 -0.87
N ASP A 56 -18.67 -8.82 -0.16
CA ASP A 56 -18.46 -10.15 0.39
C ASP A 56 -19.06 -10.29 1.81
N LEU A 57 -18.82 -9.31 2.68
CA LEU A 57 -19.25 -9.33 4.07
C LEU A 57 -20.61 -8.68 4.31
N ARG A 58 -21.11 -7.89 3.36
CA ARG A 58 -22.38 -7.13 3.44
C ARG A 58 -22.50 -6.29 4.71
N ARG A 59 -21.39 -5.72 5.16
CA ARG A 59 -21.30 -4.85 6.35
C ARG A 59 -21.25 -3.36 6.02
N ALA A 60 -21.23 -3.00 4.74
CA ALA A 60 -21.39 -1.64 4.25
C ALA A 60 -22.59 -1.57 3.30
N PRO A 61 -23.31 -0.45 3.25
CA PRO A 61 -24.41 -0.27 2.32
C PRO A 61 -23.96 -0.38 0.86
N PRO A 62 -24.81 -0.90 -0.05
CA PRO A 62 -24.52 -0.89 -1.48
C PRO A 62 -24.21 0.52 -2.01
N GLY A 63 -23.19 0.65 -2.85
CA GLY A 63 -22.75 1.93 -3.40
C GLY A 63 -21.72 2.67 -2.54
N THR A 64 -21.38 2.18 -1.33
CA THR A 64 -20.34 2.77 -0.46
C THR A 64 -19.00 2.89 -1.16
N LEU A 65 -18.60 1.86 -1.91
CA LEU A 65 -17.34 1.83 -2.64
C LEU A 65 -17.24 3.00 -3.64
N VAL A 66 -18.27 3.17 -4.46
CA VAL A 66 -18.32 4.24 -5.47
C VAL A 66 -18.44 5.60 -4.81
N GLN A 67 -19.22 5.71 -3.75
CA GLN A 67 -19.39 6.96 -3.00
C GLN A 67 -18.08 7.46 -2.39
N LEU A 68 -17.24 6.57 -1.82
CA LEU A 68 -15.99 6.98 -1.18
C LEU A 68 -14.82 7.15 -2.17
N PHE A 69 -14.72 6.24 -3.15
CA PHE A 69 -13.53 6.15 -4.02
C PHE A 69 -13.76 6.62 -5.45
N GLY A 70 -14.98 6.97 -5.80
CA GLY A 70 -15.37 7.36 -7.14
C GLY A 70 -15.57 6.15 -8.07
N SER A 71 -16.18 6.42 -9.24
CA SER A 71 -16.38 5.42 -10.29
C SER A 71 -15.03 4.99 -10.91
N ARG A 72 -14.97 3.74 -11.38
CA ARG A 72 -13.81 3.20 -12.09
C ARG A 72 -14.29 2.64 -13.43
N ALA A 73 -13.52 2.88 -14.49
CA ALA A 73 -13.75 2.22 -15.75
C ALA A 73 -13.58 0.71 -15.59
N ASP A 74 -14.58 -0.02 -16.04
CA ASP A 74 -14.60 -1.47 -16.11
C ASP A 74 -15.04 -1.83 -17.53
N PRO A 75 -14.39 -2.81 -18.22
CA PRO A 75 -14.80 -3.23 -19.55
C PRO A 75 -16.26 -3.65 -19.63
N ASP A 76 -16.78 -4.26 -18.57
CA ASP A 76 -18.15 -4.81 -18.51
C ASP A 76 -19.15 -3.81 -17.89
N ASN A 77 -18.68 -2.69 -17.34
CA ASN A 77 -19.52 -1.68 -16.70
C ASN A 77 -19.05 -0.27 -17.07
N PRO A 78 -19.65 0.37 -18.08
CA PRO A 78 -19.25 1.71 -18.50
C PRO A 78 -19.38 2.72 -17.34
N LEU A 79 -18.49 3.71 -17.35
CA LEU A 79 -18.56 4.81 -16.38
C LEU A 79 -19.91 5.53 -16.47
N PRO A 80 -20.48 5.95 -15.33
CA PRO A 80 -21.57 6.92 -15.35
C PRO A 80 -21.13 8.21 -16.05
N ASP A 81 -22.05 8.91 -16.66
CA ASP A 81 -21.82 10.22 -17.28
C ASP A 81 -22.60 11.29 -16.51
N PRO A 82 -21.91 12.21 -15.79
CA PRO A 82 -20.45 12.29 -15.60
C PRO A 82 -19.91 11.25 -14.62
N PRO A 83 -18.58 10.90 -14.74
CA PRO A 83 -17.93 10.00 -13.77
C PRO A 83 -17.95 10.59 -12.36
N LEU A 84 -18.25 9.76 -11.36
CA LEU A 84 -18.24 10.19 -9.97
C LEU A 84 -16.82 10.34 -9.44
N PRO A 85 -16.42 11.50 -8.88
CA PRO A 85 -15.12 11.69 -8.29
C PRO A 85 -15.00 10.98 -6.94
N ALA A 86 -13.76 10.70 -6.51
CA ALA A 86 -13.50 10.25 -5.15
C ALA A 86 -13.67 11.41 -4.16
N VAL A 87 -14.22 11.13 -2.98
CA VAL A 87 -14.45 12.13 -1.92
C VAL A 87 -13.45 12.05 -0.77
N LEU A 88 -12.43 11.19 -0.90
CA LEU A 88 -11.36 11.04 0.08
C LEU A 88 -10.01 11.27 -0.58
N ARG A 89 -9.13 12.01 0.13
CA ARG A 89 -7.74 12.23 -0.24
C ARG A 89 -6.84 11.36 0.64
N PHE A 90 -5.90 10.66 0.01
CA PHE A 90 -4.96 9.74 0.67
C PHE A 90 -3.53 10.28 0.51
N SER A 91 -2.90 10.62 1.61
CA SER A 91 -1.48 10.97 1.64
C SER A 91 -0.59 9.74 1.54
N ASP A 92 0.70 9.95 1.19
CA ASP A 92 1.69 8.87 1.29
C ASP A 92 1.81 8.40 2.74
N ALA A 93 1.94 7.08 2.95
CA ALA A 93 2.30 6.58 4.26
C ALA A 93 3.83 6.62 4.42
N ARG A 94 4.31 7.38 5.40
CA ARG A 94 5.73 7.68 5.66
C ARG A 94 6.10 7.29 7.08
N LEU A 95 7.41 7.20 7.35
CA LEU A 95 7.89 7.10 8.73
C LEU A 95 7.37 8.28 9.56
N PRO A 96 6.95 8.06 10.83
CA PRO A 96 6.60 9.14 11.75
C PRO A 96 7.73 10.17 11.84
N GLU A 97 7.40 11.44 12.04
CA GLU A 97 8.39 12.53 12.04
C GLU A 97 9.47 12.31 13.10
N ALA A 98 9.12 11.81 14.26
CA ALA A 98 10.07 11.51 15.34
C ALA A 98 11.15 10.49 14.92
N ASP A 99 10.78 9.50 14.10
CA ASP A 99 11.72 8.50 13.59
C ASP A 99 12.54 9.06 12.42
N ARG A 100 11.90 9.86 11.56
CA ARG A 100 12.55 10.49 10.40
C ARG A 100 13.71 11.39 10.79
N VAL A 101 13.50 12.28 11.75
CA VAL A 101 14.53 13.21 12.25
C VAL A 101 15.76 12.47 12.76
N GLN A 102 15.61 11.27 13.32
CA GLN A 102 16.74 10.48 13.81
C GLN A 102 17.52 9.76 12.71
N ILE A 103 16.93 9.56 11.55
CA ILE A 103 17.46 8.70 10.48
C ILE A 103 17.97 9.52 9.29
N VAL A 104 17.31 10.63 8.95
CA VAL A 104 17.50 11.34 7.67
C VAL A 104 18.94 11.78 7.42
N ASP A 105 19.64 12.24 8.46
CA ASP A 105 21.02 12.73 8.38
C ASP A 105 22.07 11.62 8.58
N ARG A 106 21.65 10.36 8.60
CA ARG A 106 22.50 9.18 8.81
C ARG A 106 22.40 8.21 7.65
N PRO A 107 23.22 8.36 6.59
CA PRO A 107 23.13 7.55 5.38
C PRO A 107 23.21 6.04 5.63
N GLU A 108 23.97 5.60 6.64
CA GLU A 108 24.09 4.21 7.04
C GLU A 108 22.76 3.65 7.60
N LEU A 109 21.99 4.46 8.33
CA LEU A 109 20.65 4.05 8.82
C LEU A 109 19.65 4.02 7.68
N VAL A 110 19.69 5.00 6.77
CA VAL A 110 18.86 5.01 5.56
C VAL A 110 19.11 3.76 4.72
N ALA A 111 20.40 3.42 4.49
CA ALA A 111 20.78 2.21 3.76
C ALA A 111 20.30 0.93 4.47
N GLY A 112 20.35 0.90 5.80
CA GLY A 112 19.90 -0.22 6.63
C GLY A 112 18.39 -0.48 6.56
N LEU A 113 17.58 0.47 6.07
CA LEU A 113 16.15 0.29 5.85
C LEU A 113 15.82 -0.60 4.65
N PHE A 114 16.80 -0.97 3.85
CA PHE A 114 16.59 -1.74 2.63
C PHE A 114 17.52 -2.96 2.55
N GLN A 115 17.03 -4.02 1.93
CA GLN A 115 17.79 -5.24 1.65
C GLN A 115 17.53 -5.72 0.23
N THR A 116 18.57 -6.29 -0.39
CA THR A 116 18.42 -6.97 -1.68
C THR A 116 18.02 -8.42 -1.46
N ARG A 117 16.92 -8.83 -2.07
CA ARG A 117 16.44 -10.21 -2.10
C ARG A 117 16.65 -10.83 -3.47
N ARG A 118 17.14 -12.06 -3.45
CA ARG A 118 17.31 -12.87 -4.67
C ARG A 118 16.11 -13.81 -4.81
N SER A 119 15.61 -13.97 -6.01
CA SER A 119 14.55 -14.92 -6.33
C SER A 119 14.81 -15.55 -7.71
N THR A 120 14.36 -16.78 -7.89
CA THR A 120 14.43 -17.47 -9.18
C THR A 120 13.07 -18.12 -9.46
N ALA A 121 12.76 -18.30 -10.75
CA ALA A 121 11.58 -19.04 -11.15
C ALA A 121 11.90 -20.54 -11.08
N ILE A 122 11.00 -21.31 -10.48
CA ILE A 122 11.08 -22.77 -10.42
C ILE A 122 10.28 -23.34 -11.60
N GLY A 123 10.90 -24.26 -12.32
CA GLY A 123 10.25 -25.00 -13.42
C GLY A 123 9.37 -26.13 -12.93
N PRO A 124 8.62 -26.80 -13.84
CA PRO A 124 7.73 -27.91 -13.48
C PRO A 124 8.44 -29.07 -12.79
N ASN A 125 9.74 -29.23 -13.04
CA ASN A 125 10.57 -30.31 -12.44
C ASN A 125 11.17 -29.92 -11.09
N GLY A 126 10.72 -28.83 -10.45
CA GLY A 126 11.27 -28.35 -9.18
C GLY A 126 12.66 -27.71 -9.27
N VAL A 127 13.24 -27.58 -10.48
CA VAL A 127 14.57 -27.00 -10.71
C VAL A 127 14.46 -25.55 -11.13
N ALA A 128 15.45 -24.73 -10.75
CA ALA A 128 15.51 -23.33 -11.17
C ALA A 128 15.60 -23.21 -12.70
N LYS A 129 14.77 -22.34 -13.28
CA LYS A 129 14.85 -22.05 -14.71
C LYS A 129 16.14 -21.30 -15.04
N PRO A 130 16.83 -21.64 -16.15
CA PRO A 130 17.98 -20.86 -16.62
C PRO A 130 17.58 -19.37 -16.79
N HIS A 131 18.52 -18.47 -16.51
CA HIS A 131 18.36 -17.01 -16.68
C HIS A 131 17.15 -16.40 -15.94
N SER A 132 16.69 -17.04 -14.84
CA SER A 132 15.52 -16.56 -14.07
C SER A 132 15.89 -15.92 -12.73
N LEU A 133 17.19 -15.74 -12.44
CA LEU A 133 17.64 -15.07 -11.23
C LEU A 133 17.26 -13.58 -11.31
N ARG A 134 16.54 -13.11 -10.31
CA ARG A 134 16.10 -11.72 -10.18
C ARG A 134 16.56 -11.16 -8.86
N PHE A 135 16.93 -9.90 -8.88
CA PHE A 135 17.31 -9.13 -7.70
C PHE A 135 16.24 -8.07 -7.44
N GLY A 136 15.63 -8.12 -6.28
CA GLY A 136 14.63 -7.15 -5.89
C GLY A 136 14.96 -6.51 -4.55
N GLU A 137 14.79 -5.22 -4.46
CA GLU A 137 14.89 -4.50 -3.20
C GLU A 137 13.62 -4.70 -2.37
N VAL A 138 13.78 -4.83 -1.06
CA VAL A 138 12.71 -4.86 -0.08
C VAL A 138 13.07 -3.94 1.09
N ALA A 139 12.07 -3.32 1.70
CA ALA A 139 12.23 -2.56 2.92
C ALA A 139 12.07 -3.45 4.16
N VAL A 140 12.77 -3.12 5.23
CA VAL A 140 12.64 -3.78 6.54
C VAL A 140 11.26 -3.47 7.17
N PRO A 141 10.79 -4.29 8.11
CA PRO A 141 9.59 -3.99 8.89
C PRO A 141 9.73 -2.65 9.64
N VAL A 142 8.79 -1.75 9.42
CA VAL A 142 8.70 -0.44 10.07
C VAL A 142 7.24 -0.09 10.33
N THR A 143 6.98 0.94 11.11
CA THR A 143 5.66 1.57 11.21
C THR A 143 5.63 2.82 10.34
N LEU A 144 4.63 2.91 9.46
CA LEU A 144 4.38 4.09 8.64
C LEU A 144 3.06 4.72 9.06
N ALA A 145 2.94 6.03 8.88
CA ALA A 145 1.73 6.79 9.16
C ALA A 145 1.28 7.54 7.90
N THR A 146 -0.02 7.66 7.71
CA THR A 146 -0.65 8.44 6.64
C THR A 146 -1.86 9.20 7.15
N GLU A 147 -2.18 10.30 6.51
CA GLU A 147 -3.41 11.03 6.72
C GLU A 147 -4.39 10.76 5.59
N ILE A 148 -5.67 10.57 5.99
CA ILE A 148 -6.80 10.46 5.07
C ILE A 148 -7.76 11.59 5.41
N ASP A 149 -8.03 12.44 4.42
CA ASP A 149 -8.85 13.63 4.60
C ASP A 149 -10.12 13.55 3.75
N PRO A 150 -11.28 13.92 4.32
CA PRO A 150 -12.51 14.03 3.56
C PRO A 150 -12.48 15.30 2.70
N LEU A 151 -13.04 15.21 1.51
CA LEU A 151 -13.45 16.35 0.71
C LEU A 151 -14.89 16.77 1.08
N ALA A 152 -15.35 17.91 0.54
CA ALA A 152 -16.64 18.53 0.94
C ALA A 152 -17.85 17.56 0.88
N ASP A 153 -17.86 16.65 -0.09
CA ASP A 153 -18.98 15.74 -0.34
C ASP A 153 -18.83 14.37 0.36
N ALA A 154 -17.88 14.23 1.28
CA ALA A 154 -17.67 12.97 1.99
C ALA A 154 -18.82 12.71 2.97
N PRO A 155 -19.40 11.48 2.98
CA PRO A 155 -20.48 11.14 3.93
C PRO A 155 -19.96 11.16 5.36
N GLY A 156 -20.79 11.62 6.33
CA GLY A 156 -20.36 11.81 7.72
C GLY A 156 -19.84 10.57 8.43
N ASN A 157 -20.17 9.37 7.94
CA ASN A 157 -19.71 8.09 8.48
C ASN A 157 -18.46 7.51 7.82
N TRP A 158 -17.80 8.25 6.88
CA TRP A 158 -16.65 7.76 6.12
C TRP A 158 -15.53 7.19 6.99
N ALA A 159 -15.22 7.86 8.12
CA ALA A 159 -14.16 7.42 9.02
C ALA A 159 -14.50 6.09 9.71
N SER A 160 -15.76 5.88 10.09
CA SER A 160 -16.24 4.62 10.67
C SER A 160 -16.16 3.48 9.66
N LEU A 161 -16.51 3.73 8.40
CA LEU A 161 -16.39 2.74 7.32
C LEU A 161 -14.93 2.35 7.08
N LEU A 162 -14.00 3.32 7.06
CA LEU A 162 -12.58 3.01 6.94
C LEU A 162 -12.03 2.24 8.15
N ARG A 163 -12.46 2.58 9.38
CA ARG A 163 -12.06 1.80 10.57
C ARG A 163 -12.51 0.34 10.48
N MET A 164 -13.73 0.08 10.00
CA MET A 164 -14.22 -1.28 9.76
C MET A 164 -13.41 -2.01 8.68
N ALA A 165 -12.88 -1.29 7.68
CA ALA A 165 -12.07 -1.83 6.61
C ALA A 165 -10.61 -2.14 7.01
N MET A 166 -10.04 -1.43 7.99
CA MET A 166 -8.63 -1.60 8.39
C MET A 166 -8.21 -3.06 8.66
N PRO A 167 -8.96 -3.88 9.41
CA PRO A 167 -8.58 -5.28 9.68
C PRO A 167 -8.52 -6.16 8.43
N LEU A 168 -9.17 -5.77 7.34
CA LEU A 168 -9.18 -6.48 6.07
C LEU A 168 -7.91 -6.22 5.24
N ILE A 169 -7.16 -5.16 5.55
CA ILE A 169 -5.87 -4.85 4.92
C ILE A 169 -4.80 -5.71 5.60
N ARG A 170 -4.52 -6.88 5.06
CA ARG A 170 -3.61 -7.88 5.65
C ARG A 170 -2.19 -7.82 5.11
N ALA A 171 -2.00 -7.24 3.93
CA ALA A 171 -0.69 -7.13 3.30
C ALA A 171 -0.60 -5.93 2.34
N VAL A 172 0.59 -5.36 2.20
CA VAL A 172 0.90 -4.24 1.29
C VAL A 172 1.97 -4.61 0.27
N GLY A 173 1.91 -3.96 -0.88
CA GLY A 173 2.94 -4.07 -1.91
C GLY A 173 2.96 -5.38 -2.68
N SER A 174 4.13 -5.74 -3.21
CA SER A 174 4.33 -6.93 -4.03
C SER A 174 4.76 -8.14 -3.18
N GLY A 175 4.55 -9.35 -3.71
CA GLY A 175 4.97 -10.58 -3.03
C GLY A 175 4.06 -11.00 -1.86
N ARG A 176 2.83 -10.49 -1.78
CA ARG A 176 1.85 -10.80 -0.73
C ARG A 176 1.60 -12.30 -0.56
N THR A 177 1.50 -13.04 -1.65
CA THR A 177 1.35 -14.51 -1.65
C THR A 177 2.62 -15.27 -1.21
N LYS A 178 3.76 -14.56 -1.09
CA LYS A 178 5.05 -15.11 -0.64
C LYS A 178 5.41 -14.67 0.79
N GLY A 179 4.43 -14.21 1.57
CA GLY A 179 4.61 -13.77 2.95
C GLY A 179 5.24 -12.39 3.12
N GLN A 180 5.43 -11.62 2.04
CA GLN A 180 5.91 -10.25 2.11
C GLN A 180 4.77 -9.26 2.38
N GLY A 181 5.11 -8.14 3.00
CA GLY A 181 4.20 -7.02 3.21
C GLY A 181 3.11 -7.27 4.25
N ARG A 182 3.23 -8.30 5.10
CA ARG A 182 2.25 -8.50 6.19
C ARG A 182 2.16 -7.24 7.03
N VAL A 183 0.94 -6.81 7.34
CA VAL A 183 0.70 -5.53 8.00
C VAL A 183 -0.48 -5.62 8.97
N ILE A 184 -0.41 -4.82 10.03
CA ILE A 184 -1.55 -4.45 10.86
C ILE A 184 -1.83 -2.98 10.61
N VAL A 185 -3.06 -2.68 10.22
CA VAL A 185 -3.53 -1.30 10.02
C VAL A 185 -4.42 -0.91 11.18
N SER A 186 -4.17 0.25 11.76
CA SER A 186 -4.90 0.77 12.92
C SER A 186 -5.13 2.28 12.82
N ASP A 187 -6.15 2.76 13.56
CA ASP A 187 -6.34 4.19 13.78
C ASP A 187 -5.14 4.76 14.56
N GLY A 188 -4.60 5.87 14.09
CA GLY A 188 -3.43 6.52 14.70
C GLY A 188 -3.72 7.36 15.93
N THR A 189 -4.98 7.40 16.38
CA THR A 189 -5.46 8.25 17.50
C THR A 189 -5.17 7.67 18.90
N VAL A 190 -4.31 6.63 18.99
CA VAL A 190 -3.88 6.06 20.29
C VAL A 190 -2.39 6.21 20.46
#